data_4bc709e11370e712c48087518014a1c2
#
_entry.id   4bc709e11370e712c48087518014a1c2
#
_cell.length_a   1.000
_cell.length_b   1.000
_cell.length_c   1.000
_cell.angle_alpha   90.00
_cell.angle_beta   90.00
_cell.angle_gamma   90.00
#
_symmetry.space_group_name_H-M   'P 1'
#
loop_
_entity.id
_entity.type
_entity.pdbx_description
1 polymer ?
#
loop_
_entity_poly.entity_id
_entity_poly.type
_entity_poly.pdbx_seq_one_letter_code
_entity_poly.pdbx_strand_id
1 'polypeptide(L)'
;MAVTLWTAHFIRICIANLLLFVSLYVLFPVLSVEMADRLGVPVAQTGAIFLFFTLGMFLIGPFHAYLVDAYKRKHVYIYAFALMVVAAVGYAFVTNLTELILLSTVQGLAFGVATTAGITLAIDITNSTLRSAGNVSFSWVARLGMILGIVLGVWLYQSYPIRNLLYVSVIAGVLGILVVSGIYVPFRAPIVTRLYSFDRFLLLRSWIPASNMILVTFVPGLLMPLVHPFLNDSILGNTGVSVPFFVGVGGGYLVSLLFARLFFLKEKTLRQVIMGLGLEILAISLLNSTPIGVSSMLLGLGLGFVMPEFLIMFVKLSHHCQRGTANTTHLLASEMGISLGIAAACCMELDTDKMLHIGQIAASIALIFFVLVTYPYYKRKKVR
;
A
#
# COMPACT_ATOMS: atom_id res chain seq x y z
N MET A 1 0.35 7.07 -36.01
CA MET A 1 -0.32 6.11 -35.08
C MET A 1 -0.53 6.79 -33.73
N ALA A 2 -1.75 6.76 -33.21
CA ALA A 2 -2.01 7.29 -31.87
C ALA A 2 -1.23 6.48 -30.83
N VAL A 3 -0.45 7.15 -30.00
CA VAL A 3 0.32 6.49 -28.95
C VAL A 3 -0.65 6.13 -27.83
N THR A 4 -0.90 4.83 -27.65
CA THR A 4 -1.81 4.32 -26.61
C THR A 4 -1.02 3.89 -25.38
N LEU A 5 -1.50 4.23 -24.18
CA LEU A 5 -0.92 3.80 -22.91
C LEU A 5 -1.14 2.28 -22.69
N TRP A 6 -2.34 1.81 -23.00
CA TRP A 6 -2.78 0.44 -22.73
C TRP A 6 -2.29 -0.56 -23.78
N THR A 7 -0.98 -0.74 -23.83
CA THR A 7 -0.34 -1.80 -24.64
C THR A 7 -0.46 -3.14 -23.93
N ALA A 8 -0.35 -4.26 -24.67
CA ALA A 8 -0.41 -5.60 -24.07
C ALA A 8 0.65 -5.80 -22.96
N HIS A 9 1.85 -5.24 -23.12
CA HIS A 9 2.89 -5.31 -22.09
C HIS A 9 2.56 -4.46 -20.87
N PHE A 10 1.98 -3.26 -21.06
CA PHE A 10 1.57 -2.41 -19.94
C PHE A 10 0.40 -3.03 -19.16
N ILE A 11 -0.56 -3.64 -19.85
CA ILE A 11 -1.66 -4.37 -19.20
C ILE A 11 -1.11 -5.54 -18.37
N ARG A 12 -0.18 -6.32 -18.93
CA ARG A 12 0.44 -7.45 -18.20
C ARG A 12 1.16 -7.00 -16.92
N ILE A 13 1.94 -5.93 -16.97
CA ILE A 13 2.62 -5.46 -15.76
C ILE A 13 1.63 -4.88 -14.73
N CYS A 14 0.55 -4.25 -15.17
CA CYS A 14 -0.53 -3.81 -14.30
C CYS A 14 -1.22 -5.00 -13.61
N ILE A 15 -1.57 -6.06 -14.36
CA ILE A 15 -2.18 -7.27 -13.79
C ILE A 15 -1.21 -7.94 -12.80
N ALA A 16 0.07 -8.07 -13.15
CA ALA A 16 1.07 -8.64 -12.25
C ALA A 16 1.22 -7.82 -10.95
N ASN A 17 1.18 -6.49 -11.05
CA ASN A 17 1.22 -5.59 -9.90
C ASN A 17 -0.05 -5.72 -9.03
N LEU A 18 -1.22 -5.81 -9.65
CA LEU A 18 -2.47 -6.08 -8.94
C LEU A 18 -2.37 -7.39 -8.14
N LEU A 19 -1.90 -8.46 -8.78
CA LEU A 19 -1.75 -9.78 -8.16
C LEU A 19 -0.67 -9.79 -7.07
N LEU A 20 0.40 -8.99 -7.20
CA LEU A 20 1.40 -8.78 -6.15
C LEU A 20 0.75 -8.22 -4.88
N PHE A 21 -0.07 -7.18 -5.03
CA PHE A 21 -0.75 -6.57 -3.90
C PHE A 21 -1.87 -7.48 -3.33
N VAL A 22 -2.63 -8.18 -4.17
CA VAL A 22 -3.59 -9.19 -3.70
C VAL A 22 -2.90 -10.26 -2.89
N SER A 23 -1.79 -10.82 -3.39
CA SER A 23 -1.02 -11.87 -2.72
C SER A 23 -0.55 -11.46 -1.31
N LEU A 24 -0.14 -10.20 -1.15
CA LEU A 24 0.28 -9.67 0.15
C LEU A 24 -0.91 -9.36 1.06
N TYR A 25 -1.85 -8.58 0.56
CA TYR A 25 -2.90 -7.97 1.38
C TYR A 25 -4.06 -8.91 1.73
N VAL A 26 -4.13 -10.08 1.12
CA VAL A 26 -5.07 -11.14 1.57
C VAL A 26 -4.74 -11.64 2.97
N LEU A 27 -3.47 -11.54 3.39
CA LEU A 27 -3.00 -11.98 4.71
C LEU A 27 -2.97 -10.85 5.75
N PHE A 28 -2.68 -9.62 5.33
CA PHE A 28 -2.41 -8.49 6.24
C PHE A 28 -3.47 -8.24 7.31
N PRO A 29 -4.79 -8.24 7.02
CA PRO A 29 -5.80 -7.94 8.03
C PRO A 29 -5.84 -8.93 9.18
N VAL A 30 -5.51 -10.20 8.92
CA VAL A 30 -5.73 -11.30 9.85
C VAL A 30 -4.43 -11.87 10.44
N LEU A 31 -3.31 -11.59 9.83
CA LEU A 31 -2.04 -12.29 10.12
C LEU A 31 -1.58 -12.13 11.58
N SER A 32 -1.67 -10.92 12.15
CA SER A 32 -1.24 -10.67 13.54
C SER A 32 -2.08 -11.45 14.54
N VAL A 33 -3.38 -11.44 14.37
CA VAL A 33 -4.32 -12.08 15.28
C VAL A 33 -4.20 -13.60 15.20
N GLU A 34 -4.19 -14.14 14.00
CA GLU A 34 -4.05 -15.59 13.77
C GLU A 34 -2.73 -16.13 14.32
N MET A 35 -1.63 -15.36 14.15
CA MET A 35 -0.33 -15.75 14.68
C MET A 35 -0.27 -15.62 16.21
N ALA A 36 -0.97 -14.66 16.80
CA ALA A 36 -1.08 -14.56 18.25
C ALA A 36 -1.79 -15.79 18.85
N ASP A 37 -2.92 -16.17 18.30
CA ASP A 37 -3.67 -17.33 18.73
C ASP A 37 -2.85 -18.63 18.56
N ARG A 38 -2.19 -18.78 17.41
CA ARG A 38 -1.39 -19.97 17.08
C ARG A 38 -0.15 -20.13 17.95
N LEU A 39 0.53 -19.03 18.26
CA LEU A 39 1.78 -19.03 19.05
C LEU A 39 1.52 -18.87 20.56
N GLY A 40 0.29 -18.58 20.97
CA GLY A 40 -0.07 -18.33 22.37
C GLY A 40 0.61 -17.07 22.95
N VAL A 41 0.83 -16.05 22.14
CA VAL A 41 1.48 -14.78 22.53
C VAL A 41 0.52 -13.59 22.40
N PRO A 42 0.74 -12.50 23.16
CA PRO A 42 -0.09 -11.31 23.03
C PRO A 42 -0.09 -10.75 21.59
N VAL A 43 -1.25 -10.25 21.14
CA VAL A 43 -1.41 -9.63 19.80
C VAL A 43 -0.45 -8.45 19.60
N ALA A 44 -0.09 -7.73 20.65
CA ALA A 44 0.90 -6.66 20.60
C ALA A 44 2.27 -7.13 20.08
N GLN A 45 2.68 -8.34 20.44
CA GLN A 45 3.97 -8.90 19.95
C GLN A 45 3.90 -9.32 18.49
N THR A 46 2.80 -9.92 18.06
CA THR A 46 2.60 -10.30 16.65
C THR A 46 2.33 -9.09 15.77
N GLY A 47 1.72 -8.03 16.28
CA GLY A 47 1.57 -6.74 15.58
C GLY A 47 2.91 -6.11 15.17
N ALA A 48 3.97 -6.34 15.94
CA ALA A 48 5.32 -5.84 15.61
C ALA A 48 5.87 -6.39 14.28
N ILE A 49 5.36 -7.51 13.76
CA ILE A 49 5.80 -8.06 12.47
C ILE A 49 5.65 -7.07 11.31
N PHE A 50 4.64 -6.20 11.35
CA PHE A 50 4.44 -5.18 10.31
C PHE A 50 5.52 -4.10 10.34
N LEU A 51 6.07 -3.79 11.52
CA LEU A 51 7.24 -2.92 11.64
C LEU A 51 8.48 -3.58 11.03
N PHE A 52 8.68 -4.88 11.27
CA PHE A 52 9.78 -5.64 10.69
C PHE A 52 9.62 -5.84 9.18
N PHE A 53 8.39 -5.98 8.68
CA PHE A 53 8.09 -5.95 7.25
C PHE A 53 8.55 -4.62 6.63
N THR A 54 8.16 -3.50 7.21
CA THR A 54 8.60 -2.18 6.74
C THR A 54 10.10 -2.00 6.87
N LEU A 55 10.71 -2.45 7.97
CA LEU A 55 12.16 -2.43 8.13
C LEU A 55 12.86 -3.20 7.00
N GLY A 56 12.35 -4.37 6.61
CA GLY A 56 12.87 -5.13 5.47
C GLY A 56 12.84 -4.33 4.17
N MET A 57 11.74 -3.61 3.89
CA MET A 57 11.64 -2.72 2.73
C MET A 57 12.71 -1.61 2.75
N PHE A 58 13.01 -1.04 3.91
CA PHE A 58 14.01 0.02 4.05
C PHE A 58 15.43 -0.51 4.01
N LEU A 59 15.71 -1.68 4.57
CA LEU A 59 17.04 -2.30 4.57
C LEU A 59 17.56 -2.56 3.15
N ILE A 60 16.69 -3.02 2.24
CA ILE A 60 17.08 -3.28 0.85
C ILE A 60 17.10 -2.00 0.00
N GLY A 61 16.51 -0.91 0.49
CA GLY A 61 16.33 0.33 -0.25
C GLY A 61 17.58 0.89 -0.90
N PRO A 62 18.73 1.04 -0.20
CA PRO A 62 19.98 1.54 -0.79
C PRO A 62 20.52 0.71 -1.95
N PHE A 63 20.11 -0.54 -2.07
CA PHE A 63 20.52 -1.46 -3.14
C PHE A 63 19.56 -1.48 -4.33
N HIS A 64 18.40 -0.82 -4.26
CA HIS A 64 17.39 -0.83 -5.32
C HIS A 64 17.97 -0.41 -6.68
N ALA A 65 18.74 0.70 -6.72
CA ALA A 65 19.34 1.17 -7.96
C ALA A 65 20.28 0.12 -8.57
N TYR A 66 21.15 -0.48 -7.75
CA TYR A 66 22.05 -1.53 -8.20
C TYR A 66 21.28 -2.72 -8.77
N LEU A 67 20.29 -3.24 -8.06
CA LEU A 67 19.51 -4.40 -8.48
C LEU A 67 18.78 -4.17 -9.82
N VAL A 68 18.14 -3.02 -10.01
CA VAL A 68 17.32 -2.77 -11.21
C VAL A 68 18.12 -2.23 -12.41
N ASP A 69 19.31 -1.69 -12.20
CA ASP A 69 20.14 -1.12 -13.26
C ASP A 69 21.29 -2.04 -13.66
N ALA A 70 21.80 -2.92 -12.77
CA ALA A 70 22.82 -3.94 -13.08
C ALA A 70 22.21 -5.22 -13.70
N TYR A 71 20.98 -5.57 -13.33
CA TYR A 71 20.34 -6.80 -13.79
C TYR A 71 19.11 -6.53 -14.67
N LYS A 72 18.64 -7.56 -15.38
CA LYS A 72 17.38 -7.48 -16.14
C LYS A 72 16.21 -7.27 -15.19
N ARG A 73 15.56 -6.11 -15.23
CA ARG A 73 14.47 -5.69 -14.34
C ARG A 73 13.35 -6.71 -14.23
N LYS A 74 13.01 -7.37 -15.35
CA LYS A 74 12.02 -8.45 -15.37
C LYS A 74 12.43 -9.61 -14.45
N HIS A 75 13.69 -10.04 -14.48
CA HIS A 75 14.16 -11.13 -13.64
C HIS A 75 14.22 -10.72 -12.17
N VAL A 76 14.67 -9.49 -11.88
CA VAL A 76 14.65 -8.95 -10.51
C VAL A 76 13.22 -8.95 -9.96
N TYR A 77 12.24 -8.50 -10.75
CA TYR A 77 10.84 -8.55 -10.37
C TYR A 77 10.36 -9.98 -10.09
N ILE A 78 10.63 -10.92 -11.00
CA ILE A 78 10.20 -12.33 -10.87
C ILE A 78 10.82 -12.97 -9.62
N TYR A 79 12.13 -12.82 -9.40
CA TYR A 79 12.79 -13.44 -8.24
C TYR A 79 12.33 -12.82 -6.91
N ALA A 80 12.16 -11.51 -6.87
CA ALA A 80 11.64 -10.84 -5.68
C ALA A 80 10.19 -11.28 -5.40
N PHE A 81 9.35 -11.36 -6.43
CA PHE A 81 7.97 -11.85 -6.28
C PHE A 81 7.94 -13.32 -5.83
N ALA A 82 8.79 -14.17 -6.39
CA ALA A 82 8.90 -15.57 -5.98
C ALA A 82 9.34 -15.69 -4.51
N LEU A 83 10.31 -14.88 -4.07
CA LEU A 83 10.74 -14.84 -2.66
C LEU A 83 9.59 -14.42 -1.74
N MET A 84 8.77 -13.45 -2.16
CA MET A 84 7.57 -13.03 -1.40
C MET A 84 6.56 -14.17 -1.27
N VAL A 85 6.33 -14.94 -2.35
CA VAL A 85 5.44 -16.12 -2.33
C VAL A 85 5.99 -17.21 -1.42
N VAL A 86 7.28 -17.48 -1.46
CA VAL A 86 7.95 -18.44 -0.56
C VAL A 86 7.81 -18.00 0.91
N ALA A 87 7.99 -16.71 1.19
CA ALA A 87 7.76 -16.17 2.53
C ALA A 87 6.31 -16.36 2.98
N ALA A 88 5.33 -16.15 2.09
CA ALA A 88 3.93 -16.39 2.40
C ALA A 88 3.64 -17.87 2.74
N VAL A 89 4.24 -18.81 2.02
CA VAL A 89 4.18 -20.25 2.35
C VAL A 89 4.83 -20.52 3.71
N GLY A 90 5.91 -19.84 4.03
CA GLY A 90 6.62 -19.97 5.30
C GLY A 90 5.73 -19.73 6.53
N TYR A 91 4.74 -18.84 6.46
CA TYR A 91 3.81 -18.61 7.57
C TYR A 91 3.02 -19.85 8.00
N ALA A 92 2.86 -20.84 7.11
CA ALA A 92 2.25 -22.12 7.48
C ALA A 92 3.08 -22.94 8.47
N PHE A 93 4.39 -22.72 8.53
CA PHE A 93 5.35 -23.51 9.28
C PHE A 93 5.94 -22.79 10.49
N VAL A 94 5.59 -21.53 10.73
CA VAL A 94 6.05 -20.74 11.87
C VAL A 94 5.67 -21.41 13.19
N THR A 95 6.66 -21.55 14.09
CA THR A 95 6.51 -22.16 15.41
C THR A 95 6.82 -21.22 16.56
N ASN A 96 7.51 -20.11 16.28
CA ASN A 96 7.88 -19.13 17.30
C ASN A 96 7.93 -17.70 16.74
N LEU A 97 7.95 -16.73 17.65
CA LEU A 97 7.93 -15.29 17.29
C LEU A 97 9.17 -14.86 16.48
N THR A 98 10.33 -15.43 16.74
CA THR A 98 11.57 -15.09 16.02
C THR A 98 11.47 -15.47 14.55
N GLU A 99 10.97 -16.68 14.25
CA GLU A 99 10.72 -17.12 12.88
C GLU A 99 9.71 -16.21 12.17
N LEU A 100 8.64 -15.82 12.88
CA LEU A 100 7.62 -14.92 12.38
C LEU A 100 8.22 -13.55 11.99
N ILE A 101 9.06 -12.96 12.85
CA ILE A 101 9.75 -11.70 12.60
C ILE A 101 10.71 -11.81 11.41
N LEU A 102 11.54 -12.85 11.37
CA LEU A 102 12.46 -13.07 10.26
C LEU A 102 11.73 -13.20 8.92
N LEU A 103 10.66 -13.98 8.91
CA LEU A 103 9.87 -14.22 7.71
C LEU A 103 9.19 -12.93 7.22
N SER A 104 8.64 -12.14 8.14
CA SER A 104 8.04 -10.84 7.83
C SER A 104 9.09 -9.85 7.27
N THR A 105 10.31 -9.84 7.84
CA THR A 105 11.41 -9.02 7.35
C THR A 105 11.81 -9.43 5.92
N VAL A 106 11.94 -10.73 5.65
CA VAL A 106 12.24 -11.26 4.30
C VAL A 106 11.12 -10.92 3.32
N GLN A 107 9.86 -11.04 3.74
CA GLN A 107 8.72 -10.67 2.90
C GLN A 107 8.73 -9.17 2.56
N GLY A 108 9.03 -8.31 3.53
CA GLY A 108 9.17 -6.87 3.31
C GLY A 108 10.31 -6.52 2.36
N LEU A 109 11.46 -7.16 2.51
CA LEU A 109 12.60 -7.04 1.61
C LEU A 109 12.21 -7.43 0.17
N ALA A 110 11.58 -8.58 0.02
CA ALA A 110 11.12 -9.08 -1.28
C ALA A 110 10.08 -8.13 -1.92
N PHE A 111 9.11 -7.66 -1.15
CA PHE A 111 8.09 -6.71 -1.60
C PHE A 111 8.71 -5.37 -2.03
N GLY A 112 9.66 -4.83 -1.27
CA GLY A 112 10.37 -3.59 -1.62
C GLY A 112 11.10 -3.69 -2.95
N VAL A 113 11.82 -4.80 -3.20
CA VAL A 113 12.51 -5.05 -4.48
C VAL A 113 11.49 -5.25 -5.61
N ALA A 114 10.46 -6.06 -5.40
CA ALA A 114 9.44 -6.34 -6.42
C ALA A 114 8.72 -5.06 -6.87
N THR A 115 8.28 -4.23 -5.93
CA THR A 115 7.58 -2.98 -6.25
C THR A 115 8.48 -2.00 -6.98
N THR A 116 9.74 -1.84 -6.57
CA THR A 116 10.70 -0.95 -7.25
C THR A 116 11.04 -1.45 -8.66
N ALA A 117 11.26 -2.75 -8.82
CA ALA A 117 11.48 -3.34 -10.13
C ALA A 117 10.24 -3.23 -11.03
N GLY A 118 9.04 -3.42 -10.46
CA GLY A 118 7.76 -3.26 -11.16
C GLY A 118 7.53 -1.84 -11.67
N ILE A 119 7.75 -0.82 -10.82
CA ILE A 119 7.67 0.59 -11.20
C ILE A 119 8.64 0.90 -12.34
N THR A 120 9.88 0.42 -12.22
CA THR A 120 10.92 0.68 -13.21
C THR A 120 10.61 -0.03 -14.54
N LEU A 121 10.12 -1.26 -14.48
CA LEU A 121 9.68 -2.03 -15.64
C LEU A 121 8.49 -1.37 -16.34
N ALA A 122 7.51 -0.86 -15.58
CA ALA A 122 6.37 -0.12 -16.13
C ALA A 122 6.81 1.15 -16.87
N ILE A 123 7.81 1.87 -16.34
CA ILE A 123 8.40 3.05 -17.00
C ILE A 123 9.09 2.65 -18.31
N ASP A 124 9.80 1.52 -18.36
CA ASP A 124 10.53 1.09 -19.56
C ASP A 124 9.62 0.74 -20.74
N ILE A 125 8.49 0.11 -20.45
CA ILE A 125 7.53 -0.30 -21.48
C ILE A 125 6.54 0.81 -21.86
N THR A 126 6.59 1.96 -21.17
CA THR A 126 5.71 3.10 -21.41
C THR A 126 6.43 4.15 -22.25
N ASN A 127 5.76 4.68 -23.28
CA ASN A 127 6.30 5.77 -24.09
C ASN A 127 6.61 7.01 -23.20
N SER A 128 7.67 7.74 -23.57
CA SER A 128 8.17 8.89 -22.82
C SER A 128 7.10 9.98 -22.55
N THR A 129 6.21 10.21 -23.52
CA THR A 129 5.11 11.19 -23.42
C THR A 129 4.00 10.75 -22.45
N LEU A 130 3.83 9.44 -22.24
CA LEU A 130 2.77 8.86 -21.42
C LEU A 130 3.26 8.36 -20.04
N ARG A 131 4.55 8.52 -19.72
CA ARG A 131 5.14 8.01 -18.46
C ARG A 131 4.43 8.50 -17.21
N SER A 132 4.01 9.76 -17.19
CA SER A 132 3.29 10.31 -16.02
C SER A 132 1.94 9.63 -15.84
N ALA A 133 1.16 9.48 -16.91
CA ALA A 133 -0.12 8.78 -16.88
C ALA A 133 0.08 7.28 -16.54
N GLY A 134 1.13 6.65 -17.10
CA GLY A 134 1.48 5.27 -16.80
C GLY A 134 1.79 5.04 -15.33
N ASN A 135 2.60 5.90 -14.71
CA ASN A 135 2.91 5.80 -13.28
C ASN A 135 1.68 5.95 -12.39
N VAL A 136 0.80 6.90 -12.71
CA VAL A 136 -0.45 7.09 -11.97
C VAL A 136 -1.34 5.86 -12.10
N SER A 137 -1.54 5.35 -13.32
CA SER A 137 -2.36 4.16 -13.57
C SER A 137 -1.78 2.92 -12.86
N PHE A 138 -0.46 2.74 -12.90
CA PHE A 138 0.23 1.64 -12.22
C PHE A 138 0.04 1.68 -10.70
N SER A 139 0.15 2.86 -10.08
CA SER A 139 -0.11 3.05 -8.64
C SER A 139 -1.57 2.82 -8.28
N TRP A 140 -2.50 3.20 -9.14
CA TRP A 140 -3.92 2.94 -8.94
C TRP A 140 -4.24 1.45 -8.93
N VAL A 141 -3.66 0.71 -9.86
CA VAL A 141 -3.82 -0.75 -9.93
C VAL A 141 -3.26 -1.44 -8.68
N ALA A 142 -2.16 -0.94 -8.13
CA ALA A 142 -1.62 -1.41 -6.85
C ALA A 142 -2.65 -1.25 -5.72
N ARG A 143 -3.28 -0.08 -5.61
CA ARG A 143 -4.30 0.17 -4.58
C ARG A 143 -5.57 -0.67 -4.78
N LEU A 144 -5.99 -0.89 -6.02
CA LEU A 144 -7.06 -1.84 -6.32
C LEU A 144 -6.71 -3.25 -5.87
N GLY A 145 -5.46 -3.70 -6.13
CA GLY A 145 -4.97 -4.99 -5.66
C GLY A 145 -4.97 -5.10 -4.13
N MET A 146 -4.57 -4.04 -3.43
CA MET A 146 -4.64 -3.96 -1.97
C MET A 146 -6.08 -4.13 -1.47
N ILE A 147 -7.02 -3.35 -1.99
CA ILE A 147 -8.43 -3.41 -1.58
C ILE A 147 -9.03 -4.78 -1.85
N LEU A 148 -8.80 -5.33 -3.05
CA LEU A 148 -9.26 -6.67 -3.41
C LEU A 148 -8.66 -7.74 -2.50
N GLY A 149 -7.37 -7.64 -2.18
CA GLY A 149 -6.71 -8.54 -1.25
C GLY A 149 -7.33 -8.50 0.14
N ILE A 150 -7.53 -7.30 0.70
CA ILE A 150 -8.16 -7.12 2.00
C ILE A 150 -9.58 -7.71 2.02
N VAL A 151 -10.42 -7.34 1.05
CA VAL A 151 -11.82 -7.83 0.97
C VAL A 151 -11.86 -9.35 0.85
N LEU A 152 -11.04 -9.94 -0.03
CA LEU A 152 -10.94 -11.40 -0.18
C LEU A 152 -10.41 -12.06 1.09
N GLY A 153 -9.39 -11.49 1.73
CA GLY A 153 -8.81 -12.02 2.95
C GLY A 153 -9.82 -12.07 4.09
N VAL A 154 -10.53 -10.96 4.32
CA VAL A 154 -11.56 -10.85 5.35
C VAL A 154 -12.71 -11.80 5.07
N TRP A 155 -13.21 -11.85 3.84
CA TRP A 155 -14.30 -12.75 3.45
C TRP A 155 -13.94 -14.22 3.61
N LEU A 156 -12.74 -14.62 3.19
CA LEU A 156 -12.27 -16.00 3.36
C LEU A 156 -12.06 -16.36 4.83
N TYR A 157 -11.51 -15.44 5.63
CA TYR A 157 -11.23 -15.69 7.04
C TYR A 157 -12.49 -15.96 7.87
N GLN A 158 -13.62 -15.35 7.49
CA GLN A 158 -14.90 -15.59 8.16
C GLN A 158 -15.47 -17.00 7.92
N SER A 159 -15.12 -17.62 6.80
CA SER A 159 -15.74 -18.87 6.36
C SER A 159 -14.78 -20.06 6.33
N TYR A 160 -13.47 -19.79 6.32
CA TYR A 160 -12.45 -20.82 6.08
C TYR A 160 -11.22 -20.59 6.98
N PRO A 161 -10.46 -21.68 7.30
CA PRO A 161 -9.22 -21.58 8.05
C PRO A 161 -8.16 -20.77 7.25
N ILE A 162 -7.20 -20.17 7.98
CA ILE A 162 -6.12 -19.35 7.40
C ILE A 162 -5.36 -20.06 6.26
N ARG A 163 -5.29 -21.37 6.27
CA ARG A 163 -4.65 -22.15 5.20
C ARG A 163 -5.22 -21.83 3.82
N ASN A 164 -6.51 -21.54 3.72
CA ASN A 164 -7.13 -21.16 2.45
C ASN A 164 -6.71 -19.77 1.99
N LEU A 165 -6.48 -18.83 2.92
CA LEU A 165 -5.93 -17.51 2.60
C LEU A 165 -4.48 -17.64 2.07
N LEU A 166 -3.68 -18.53 2.69
CA LEU A 166 -2.34 -18.82 2.20
C LEU A 166 -2.37 -19.39 0.77
N TYR A 167 -3.30 -20.30 0.46
CA TYR A 167 -3.47 -20.80 -0.92
C TYR A 167 -3.82 -19.69 -1.90
N VAL A 168 -4.74 -18.79 -1.55
CA VAL A 168 -5.11 -17.64 -2.41
C VAL A 168 -3.92 -16.70 -2.61
N SER A 169 -3.15 -16.42 -1.54
CA SER A 169 -1.93 -15.64 -1.62
C SER A 169 -0.92 -16.25 -2.60
N VAL A 170 -0.67 -17.53 -2.49
CA VAL A 170 0.27 -18.27 -3.35
C VAL A 170 -0.22 -18.33 -4.79
N ILE A 171 -1.51 -18.64 -5.01
CA ILE A 171 -2.09 -18.69 -6.37
C ILE A 171 -2.00 -17.34 -7.04
N ALA A 172 -2.39 -16.25 -6.35
CA ALA A 172 -2.25 -14.89 -6.87
C ALA A 172 -0.79 -14.57 -7.21
N GLY A 173 0.13 -14.95 -6.33
CA GLY A 173 1.57 -14.74 -6.55
C GLY A 173 2.11 -15.49 -7.76
N VAL A 174 1.79 -16.78 -7.89
CA VAL A 174 2.22 -17.61 -9.04
C VAL A 174 1.63 -17.08 -10.34
N LEU A 175 0.34 -16.73 -10.35
CA LEU A 175 -0.30 -16.13 -11.53
C LEU A 175 0.37 -14.81 -11.92
N GLY A 176 0.71 -13.95 -10.94
CA GLY A 176 1.43 -12.70 -11.19
C GLY A 176 2.81 -12.92 -11.84
N ILE A 177 3.56 -13.91 -11.36
CA ILE A 177 4.86 -14.32 -11.93
C ILE A 177 4.68 -14.83 -13.36
N LEU A 178 3.68 -15.65 -13.61
CA LEU A 178 3.38 -16.17 -14.95
C LEU A 178 3.02 -15.04 -15.93
N VAL A 179 2.20 -14.09 -15.51
CA VAL A 179 1.81 -12.94 -16.34
C VAL A 179 3.02 -12.08 -16.69
N VAL A 180 3.90 -11.79 -15.72
CA VAL A 180 5.09 -10.97 -15.98
C VAL A 180 6.13 -11.70 -16.81
N SER A 181 6.18 -13.02 -16.73
CA SER A 181 7.12 -13.83 -17.54
C SER A 181 6.86 -13.67 -19.04
N GLY A 182 5.64 -13.37 -19.45
CA GLY A 182 5.25 -13.07 -20.83
C GLY A 182 5.59 -11.66 -21.33
N ILE A 183 6.21 -10.79 -20.51
CA ILE A 183 6.59 -9.44 -20.93
C ILE A 183 7.95 -9.52 -21.64
N TYR A 184 8.02 -8.97 -22.86
CA TYR A 184 9.28 -8.77 -23.55
C TYR A 184 9.77 -7.34 -23.31
N VAL A 185 10.99 -7.22 -22.82
CA VAL A 185 11.70 -5.93 -22.68
C VAL A 185 13.04 -6.06 -23.40
N PRO A 186 13.34 -5.20 -24.39
CA PRO A 186 14.64 -5.23 -25.02
C PRO A 186 15.73 -5.01 -23.97
N PHE A 187 16.75 -5.85 -24.02
CA PHE A 187 17.88 -5.76 -23.10
C PHE A 187 18.59 -4.42 -23.31
N ARG A 188 18.73 -3.66 -22.25
CA ARG A 188 19.65 -2.52 -22.21
C ARG A 188 20.92 -2.96 -21.50
N ALA A 189 22.06 -2.56 -22.03
CA ALA A 189 23.35 -2.81 -21.40
C ALA A 189 23.32 -2.33 -19.93
N PRO A 190 23.88 -3.09 -18.98
CA PRO A 190 23.93 -2.67 -17.60
C PRO A 190 24.70 -1.35 -17.50
N ILE A 191 24.14 -0.40 -16.76
CA ILE A 191 24.80 0.85 -16.45
C ILE A 191 25.71 0.58 -15.27
N VAL A 192 26.94 1.09 -15.30
CA VAL A 192 27.83 1.04 -14.12
C VAL A 192 27.19 1.85 -12.99
N THR A 193 26.62 1.15 -12.04
CA THR A 193 25.92 1.76 -10.89
C THR A 193 26.73 1.55 -9.61
N ARG A 194 26.62 2.55 -8.71
CA ARG A 194 27.16 2.39 -7.36
C ARG A 194 26.33 1.34 -6.62
N LEU A 195 26.99 0.51 -5.80
CA LEU A 195 26.32 -0.50 -4.99
C LEU A 195 25.28 0.12 -4.04
N TYR A 196 25.61 1.28 -3.46
CA TYR A 196 24.74 2.04 -2.56
C TYR A 196 24.30 3.34 -3.21
N SER A 197 22.99 3.60 -3.26
CA SER A 197 22.43 4.82 -3.80
C SER A 197 21.06 5.12 -3.20
N PHE A 198 20.73 6.41 -3.03
CA PHE A 198 19.36 6.83 -2.74
C PHE A 198 18.46 6.84 -3.97
N ASP A 199 19.03 6.75 -5.18
CA ASP A 199 18.25 6.61 -6.41
C ASP A 199 17.42 5.33 -6.37
N ARG A 200 16.22 5.39 -6.95
CA ARG A 200 15.23 4.31 -6.92
C ARG A 200 14.72 3.95 -5.51
N PHE A 201 15.17 4.64 -4.48
CA PHE A 201 14.80 4.39 -3.08
C PHE A 201 14.09 5.60 -2.46
N LEU A 202 14.81 6.65 -2.07
CA LEU A 202 14.26 7.79 -1.37
C LEU A 202 14.51 9.11 -2.09
N LEU A 203 13.44 9.84 -2.36
CA LEU A 203 13.50 11.22 -2.82
C LEU A 203 13.57 12.16 -1.61
N LEU A 204 14.78 12.54 -1.19
CA LEU A 204 15.00 13.38 0.00
C LEU A 204 14.19 14.69 -0.03
N ARG A 205 13.95 15.25 -1.22
CA ARG A 205 13.11 16.43 -1.40
C ARG A 205 11.65 16.25 -1.00
N SER A 206 11.17 15.02 -0.87
CA SER A 206 9.79 14.67 -0.53
C SER A 206 9.62 14.27 0.94
N TRP A 207 10.61 14.50 1.82
CA TRP A 207 10.53 14.06 3.21
C TRP A 207 9.32 14.64 3.96
N ILE A 208 8.95 15.90 3.73
CA ILE A 208 7.77 16.52 4.35
C ILE A 208 6.46 15.88 3.85
N PRO A 209 6.18 15.79 2.54
CA PRO A 209 5.04 15.01 2.08
C PRO A 209 5.06 13.55 2.52
N ALA A 210 6.24 12.91 2.64
CA ALA A 210 6.36 11.54 3.11
C ALA A 210 5.92 11.41 4.57
N SER A 211 6.35 12.31 5.45
CA SER A 211 5.91 12.32 6.85
C SER A 211 4.40 12.52 6.97
N ASN A 212 3.83 13.40 6.15
CA ASN A 212 2.37 13.57 6.14
C ASN A 212 1.65 12.32 5.60
N MET A 213 2.19 11.71 4.55
CA MET A 213 1.63 10.48 3.98
C MET A 213 1.60 9.33 4.98
N ILE A 214 2.62 9.22 5.83
CA ILE A 214 2.66 8.24 6.93
C ILE A 214 1.47 8.47 7.88
N LEU A 215 1.19 9.72 8.27
CA LEU A 215 0.05 10.05 9.14
C LEU A 215 -1.30 9.73 8.47
N VAL A 216 -1.45 10.03 7.18
CA VAL A 216 -2.67 9.73 6.41
C VAL A 216 -2.91 8.23 6.35
N THR A 217 -1.90 7.44 6.01
CA THR A 217 -2.06 6.00 5.84
C THR A 217 -1.99 5.21 7.15
N PHE A 218 -1.60 5.85 8.24
CA PHE A 218 -1.72 5.31 9.59
C PHE A 218 -3.18 4.98 9.94
N VAL A 219 -4.12 5.83 9.54
CA VAL A 219 -5.56 5.66 9.83
C VAL A 219 -6.13 4.36 9.24
N PRO A 220 -6.05 4.10 7.92
CA PRO A 220 -6.51 2.83 7.37
C PRO A 220 -5.73 1.63 7.91
N GLY A 221 -4.43 1.79 8.23
CA GLY A 221 -3.65 0.76 8.90
C GLY A 221 -4.20 0.42 10.29
N LEU A 222 -4.56 1.44 11.07
CA LEU A 222 -5.14 1.28 12.40
C LEU A 222 -6.48 0.53 12.37
N LEU A 223 -7.29 0.75 11.33
CA LEU A 223 -8.60 0.12 11.15
C LEU A 223 -8.53 -1.26 10.47
N MET A 224 -7.36 -1.65 9.94
CA MET A 224 -7.24 -2.90 9.18
C MET A 224 -7.46 -4.17 10.04
N PRO A 225 -7.00 -4.26 11.29
CA PRO A 225 -7.25 -5.44 12.14
C PRO A 225 -8.68 -5.54 12.69
N LEU A 226 -9.60 -4.62 12.37
CA LEU A 226 -11.02 -4.70 12.75
C LEU A 226 -11.77 -5.89 12.14
N VAL A 227 -11.07 -6.96 11.86
CA VAL A 227 -11.61 -8.20 11.26
C VAL A 227 -11.94 -9.25 12.31
N HIS A 228 -11.44 -9.08 13.53
CA HIS A 228 -11.48 -10.16 14.52
C HIS A 228 -12.86 -10.29 15.18
N PRO A 229 -13.36 -11.54 15.36
CA PRO A 229 -14.65 -11.81 16.00
C PRO A 229 -14.79 -11.25 17.43
N PHE A 230 -13.69 -11.15 18.18
CA PHE A 230 -13.67 -10.61 19.54
C PHE A 230 -13.88 -9.09 19.64
N LEU A 231 -13.75 -8.37 18.52
CA LEU A 231 -14.04 -6.93 18.43
C LEU A 231 -15.53 -6.63 18.25
N ASN A 232 -16.35 -7.67 18.17
CA ASN A 232 -17.74 -7.57 17.72
C ASN A 232 -18.72 -7.02 18.76
N ASP A 233 -18.35 -6.86 20.03
CA ASP A 233 -19.34 -6.55 21.08
C ASP A 233 -19.77 -5.08 21.13
N SER A 234 -19.04 -4.14 20.57
CA SER A 234 -19.37 -2.72 20.72
C SER A 234 -19.70 -1.97 19.42
N ILE A 235 -19.04 -2.23 18.32
CA ILE A 235 -19.24 -1.47 17.07
C ILE A 235 -19.75 -2.33 15.91
N LEU A 236 -19.29 -3.56 15.80
CA LEU A 236 -19.54 -4.43 14.67
C LEU A 236 -20.58 -5.52 14.95
N GLY A 237 -21.05 -5.68 16.17
CA GLY A 237 -22.19 -6.46 16.67
C GLY A 237 -22.50 -7.84 16.05
N ASN A 238 -21.84 -8.22 14.98
CA ASN A 238 -21.98 -9.51 14.29
C ASN A 238 -20.82 -9.75 13.33
N THR A 239 -20.33 -10.97 13.26
CA THR A 239 -19.23 -11.43 12.40
C THR A 239 -19.41 -11.10 10.90
N GLY A 240 -20.63 -10.78 10.46
CA GLY A 240 -20.94 -10.39 9.08
C GLY A 240 -20.60 -8.92 8.70
N VAL A 241 -20.23 -8.08 9.63
CA VAL A 241 -20.14 -6.62 9.40
C VAL A 241 -18.77 -6.19 8.87
N SER A 242 -17.72 -6.97 9.10
CA SER A 242 -16.36 -6.62 8.63
C SER A 242 -16.22 -6.62 7.11
N VAL A 243 -16.82 -7.57 6.40
CA VAL A 243 -16.81 -7.58 4.92
C VAL A 243 -17.50 -6.35 4.34
N PRO A 244 -18.73 -5.98 4.74
CA PRO A 244 -19.37 -4.74 4.32
C PRO A 244 -18.52 -3.49 4.58
N PHE A 245 -17.79 -3.43 5.69
CA PHE A 245 -16.88 -2.30 5.97
C PHE A 245 -15.80 -2.17 4.89
N PHE A 246 -15.05 -3.24 4.61
CA PHE A 246 -13.96 -3.18 3.63
C PHE A 246 -14.48 -3.04 2.19
N VAL A 247 -15.64 -3.61 1.87
CA VAL A 247 -16.33 -3.38 0.59
C VAL A 247 -16.76 -1.91 0.45
N GLY A 248 -17.27 -1.31 1.52
CA GLY A 248 -17.61 0.10 1.56
C GLY A 248 -16.39 1.00 1.32
N VAL A 249 -15.27 0.73 2.00
CA VAL A 249 -14.00 1.45 1.77
C VAL A 249 -13.55 1.30 0.30
N GLY A 250 -13.57 0.09 -0.24
CA GLY A 250 -13.24 -0.15 -1.64
C GLY A 250 -14.17 0.56 -2.62
N GLY A 251 -15.46 0.49 -2.36
CA GLY A 251 -16.50 1.18 -3.17
C GLY A 251 -16.31 2.70 -3.16
N GLY A 252 -16.10 3.29 -1.97
CA GLY A 252 -15.82 4.72 -1.83
C GLY A 252 -14.56 5.14 -2.58
N TYR A 253 -13.49 4.33 -2.49
CA TYR A 253 -12.25 4.57 -3.23
C TYR A 253 -12.49 4.56 -4.75
N LEU A 254 -13.26 3.62 -5.28
CA LEU A 254 -13.62 3.57 -6.71
C LEU A 254 -14.48 4.75 -7.13
N VAL A 255 -15.47 5.13 -6.31
CA VAL A 255 -16.34 6.28 -6.57
C VAL A 255 -15.54 7.59 -6.59
N SER A 256 -14.50 7.71 -5.75
CA SER A 256 -13.63 8.89 -5.75
C SER A 256 -12.97 9.17 -7.10
N LEU A 257 -12.70 8.12 -7.91
CA LEU A 257 -12.20 8.25 -9.28
C LEU A 257 -13.14 9.04 -10.19
N LEU A 258 -14.43 8.74 -10.08
CA LEU A 258 -15.47 9.42 -10.88
C LEU A 258 -15.59 10.87 -10.44
N PHE A 259 -15.64 11.12 -9.12
CA PHE A 259 -15.72 12.47 -8.57
C PHE A 259 -14.48 13.31 -8.89
N ALA A 260 -13.28 12.76 -8.75
CA ALA A 260 -12.04 13.47 -9.07
C ALA A 260 -12.02 13.89 -10.55
N ARG A 261 -12.48 13.03 -11.46
CA ARG A 261 -12.53 13.31 -12.89
C ARG A 261 -13.59 14.37 -13.24
N LEU A 262 -14.73 14.40 -12.55
CA LEU A 262 -15.85 15.30 -12.85
C LEU A 262 -15.67 16.69 -12.21
N PHE A 263 -15.15 16.77 -10.99
CA PHE A 263 -15.17 18.00 -10.19
C PHE A 263 -13.82 18.68 -10.03
N PHE A 264 -12.68 17.97 -10.24
CA PHE A 264 -11.33 18.50 -9.96
C PHE A 264 -10.45 18.62 -11.22
N LEU A 265 -11.04 18.93 -12.36
CA LEU A 265 -10.39 18.96 -13.67
C LEU A 265 -9.17 19.91 -13.82
N LYS A 266 -8.91 20.84 -12.90
CA LYS A 266 -7.76 21.75 -12.96
C LYS A 266 -7.21 22.06 -11.56
N GLU A 267 -5.94 21.65 -11.31
CA GLU A 267 -4.99 22.12 -10.25
C GLU A 267 -5.61 22.60 -8.91
N LYS A 268 -6.37 21.77 -8.22
CA LYS A 268 -6.92 22.11 -6.91
C LYS A 268 -6.46 21.14 -5.81
N THR A 269 -5.20 20.70 -5.88
CA THR A 269 -4.56 19.79 -4.90
C THR A 269 -4.89 20.12 -3.45
N LEU A 270 -4.85 21.41 -3.08
CA LEU A 270 -5.18 21.84 -1.72
C LEU A 270 -6.62 21.45 -1.32
N ARG A 271 -7.60 21.81 -2.17
CA ARG A 271 -9.01 21.55 -1.85
C ARG A 271 -9.32 20.06 -1.82
N GLN A 272 -8.76 19.31 -2.75
CA GLN A 272 -9.00 17.87 -2.88
C GLN A 272 -8.44 17.12 -1.66
N VAL A 273 -7.22 17.45 -1.20
CA VAL A 273 -6.64 16.83 -0.01
C VAL A 273 -7.37 17.25 1.26
N ILE A 274 -7.73 18.53 1.42
CA ILE A 274 -8.52 18.99 2.58
C ILE A 274 -9.88 18.26 2.64
N MET A 275 -10.59 18.16 1.50
CA MET A 275 -11.84 17.42 1.45
C MET A 275 -11.64 15.95 1.81
N GLY A 276 -10.61 15.30 1.25
CA GLY A 276 -10.32 13.90 1.52
C GLY A 276 -10.02 13.65 3.01
N LEU A 277 -9.14 14.44 3.62
CA LEU A 277 -8.83 14.32 5.05
C LEU A 277 -10.03 14.69 5.94
N GLY A 278 -10.84 15.67 5.53
CA GLY A 278 -12.10 15.98 6.20
C GLY A 278 -13.10 14.82 6.17
N LEU A 279 -13.19 14.12 5.04
CA LEU A 279 -14.02 12.91 4.90
C LEU A 279 -13.49 11.75 5.75
N GLU A 280 -12.17 11.58 5.90
CA GLU A 280 -11.57 10.58 6.80
C GLU A 280 -11.94 10.87 8.26
N ILE A 281 -11.79 12.12 8.72
CA ILE A 281 -12.17 12.52 10.09
C ILE A 281 -13.67 12.29 10.31
N LEU A 282 -14.51 12.70 9.38
CA LEU A 282 -15.95 12.49 9.44
C LEU A 282 -16.31 11.01 9.48
N ALA A 283 -15.68 10.19 8.65
CA ALA A 283 -15.90 8.76 8.59
C ALA A 283 -15.64 8.09 9.95
N ILE A 284 -14.49 8.41 10.57
CA ILE A 284 -14.13 7.86 11.88
C ILE A 284 -15.13 8.33 12.95
N SER A 285 -15.54 9.60 12.93
CA SER A 285 -16.50 10.15 13.89
C SER A 285 -17.88 9.51 13.78
N LEU A 286 -18.27 9.09 12.59
CA LEU A 286 -19.57 8.47 12.32
C LEU A 286 -19.57 6.95 12.51
N LEU A 287 -18.44 6.29 12.72
CA LEU A 287 -18.33 4.83 12.76
C LEU A 287 -19.22 4.20 13.84
N ASN A 288 -19.39 4.88 14.99
CA ASN A 288 -20.24 4.42 16.11
C ASN A 288 -21.70 4.83 16.00
N SER A 289 -22.04 5.81 15.14
CA SER A 289 -23.35 6.46 15.14
C SER A 289 -24.18 6.24 13.87
N THR A 290 -23.59 5.71 12.82
CA THR A 290 -24.25 5.53 11.52
C THR A 290 -24.09 4.09 10.99
N PRO A 291 -24.92 3.67 10.01
CA PRO A 291 -24.71 2.39 9.35
C PRO A 291 -23.29 2.30 8.80
N ILE A 292 -22.60 1.21 9.08
CA ILE A 292 -21.17 1.01 8.80
C ILE A 292 -20.80 1.22 7.33
N GLY A 293 -21.73 0.91 6.41
CA GLY A 293 -21.53 1.14 4.97
C GLY A 293 -21.35 2.62 4.61
N VAL A 294 -22.01 3.53 5.31
CA VAL A 294 -21.89 4.99 5.06
C VAL A 294 -20.52 5.47 5.52
N SER A 295 -20.13 5.17 6.75
CA SER A 295 -18.84 5.57 7.31
C SER A 295 -17.66 4.99 6.52
N SER A 296 -17.74 3.71 6.16
CA SER A 296 -16.71 3.06 5.37
C SER A 296 -16.59 3.64 3.96
N MET A 297 -17.71 3.95 3.31
CA MET A 297 -17.71 4.60 1.99
C MET A 297 -17.11 6.00 2.05
N LEU A 298 -17.39 6.78 3.10
CA LEU A 298 -16.76 8.09 3.32
C LEU A 298 -15.26 7.97 3.53
N LEU A 299 -14.80 6.97 4.29
CA LEU A 299 -13.38 6.69 4.48
C LEU A 299 -12.69 6.37 3.13
N GLY A 300 -13.31 5.51 2.33
CA GLY A 300 -12.80 5.17 1.00
C GLY A 300 -12.76 6.37 0.05
N LEU A 301 -13.79 7.21 0.04
CA LEU A 301 -13.82 8.47 -0.72
C LEU A 301 -12.67 9.39 -0.28
N GLY A 302 -12.46 9.55 1.02
CA GLY A 302 -11.39 10.38 1.59
C GLY A 302 -10.02 9.92 1.10
N LEU A 303 -9.71 8.65 1.29
CA LEU A 303 -8.45 8.04 0.82
C LEU A 303 -8.28 8.18 -0.70
N GLY A 304 -9.34 7.97 -1.46
CA GLY A 304 -9.30 8.08 -2.92
C GLY A 304 -9.07 9.50 -3.43
N PHE A 305 -9.41 10.54 -2.66
CA PHE A 305 -9.05 11.92 -2.97
C PHE A 305 -7.63 12.25 -2.57
N VAL A 306 -7.14 11.75 -1.45
CA VAL A 306 -5.83 12.10 -0.91
C VAL A 306 -4.68 11.41 -1.64
N MET A 307 -4.79 10.08 -1.84
CA MET A 307 -3.68 9.26 -2.32
C MET A 307 -3.11 9.68 -3.69
N PRO A 308 -3.94 9.95 -4.72
CA PRO A 308 -3.43 10.39 -6.02
C PRO A 308 -2.77 11.77 -5.98
N GLU A 309 -3.29 12.68 -5.17
CA GLU A 309 -2.74 14.02 -5.05
C GLU A 309 -1.36 14.01 -4.38
N PHE A 310 -1.17 13.17 -3.35
CA PHE A 310 0.16 12.97 -2.79
C PHE A 310 1.12 12.41 -3.83
N LEU A 311 0.74 11.40 -4.60
CA LEU A 311 1.58 10.87 -5.68
C LEU A 311 1.99 11.98 -6.68
N ILE A 312 1.03 12.82 -7.09
CA ILE A 312 1.29 13.97 -7.98
C ILE A 312 2.27 14.95 -7.32
N MET A 313 2.12 15.21 -6.01
CA MET A 313 3.05 16.07 -5.26
C MET A 313 4.47 15.50 -5.26
N PHE A 314 4.64 14.20 -4.99
CA PHE A 314 5.95 13.54 -5.04
C PHE A 314 6.59 13.64 -6.44
N VAL A 315 5.81 13.38 -7.49
CA VAL A 315 6.28 13.48 -8.88
C VAL A 315 6.66 14.93 -9.23
N LYS A 316 5.88 15.91 -8.79
CA LYS A 316 6.18 17.36 -9.05
C LYS A 316 7.34 17.91 -8.23
N LEU A 317 7.74 17.26 -7.15
CA LEU A 317 8.95 17.57 -6.38
C LEU A 317 10.21 16.90 -6.95
N SER A 318 10.06 15.93 -7.84
CA SER A 318 11.17 15.21 -8.46
C SER A 318 11.65 15.87 -9.75
N HIS A 319 12.94 15.69 -10.07
CA HIS A 319 13.45 15.95 -11.41
C HIS A 319 13.01 14.86 -12.39
N HIS A 320 13.12 15.12 -13.69
CA HIS A 320 12.59 14.22 -14.74
C HIS A 320 13.13 12.78 -14.65
N CYS A 321 14.40 12.61 -14.29
CA CYS A 321 15.06 11.30 -14.10
C CYS A 321 14.70 10.63 -12.76
N GLN A 322 14.16 11.36 -11.79
CA GLN A 322 13.84 10.87 -10.44
C GLN A 322 12.36 10.49 -10.23
N ARG A 323 11.54 10.46 -11.28
CA ARG A 323 10.10 10.14 -11.15
C ARG A 323 9.85 8.73 -10.62
N GLY A 324 10.69 7.77 -10.96
CA GLY A 324 10.63 6.43 -10.40
C GLY A 324 10.91 6.43 -8.90
N THR A 325 11.95 7.16 -8.47
CA THR A 325 12.30 7.36 -7.05
C THR A 325 11.16 8.04 -6.28
N ALA A 326 10.49 9.02 -6.88
CA ALA A 326 9.32 9.68 -6.29
C ALA A 326 8.18 8.69 -6.02
N ASN A 327 7.89 7.81 -6.98
CA ASN A 327 6.84 6.80 -6.84
C ASN A 327 7.21 5.75 -5.77
N THR A 328 8.47 5.29 -5.75
CA THR A 328 8.96 4.37 -4.69
C THR A 328 8.87 5.03 -3.31
N THR A 329 9.28 6.29 -3.17
CA THR A 329 9.19 7.02 -1.88
C THR A 329 7.74 7.17 -1.42
N HIS A 330 6.82 7.49 -2.32
CA HIS A 330 5.39 7.54 -2.01
C HIS A 330 4.87 6.19 -1.51
N LEU A 331 5.24 5.10 -2.19
CA LEU A 331 4.87 3.74 -1.77
C LEU A 331 5.43 3.41 -0.40
N LEU A 332 6.74 3.58 -0.19
CA LEU A 332 7.39 3.30 1.09
C LEU A 332 6.76 4.09 2.25
N ALA A 333 6.48 5.38 2.05
CA ALA A 333 5.83 6.20 3.06
C ALA A 333 4.42 5.68 3.40
N SER A 334 3.65 5.26 2.38
CA SER A 334 2.31 4.74 2.61
C SER A 334 2.31 3.38 3.30
N GLU A 335 3.21 2.47 2.92
CA GLU A 335 3.34 1.16 3.56
C GLU A 335 3.84 1.29 5.01
N MET A 336 4.74 2.24 5.28
CA MET A 336 5.18 2.55 6.63
C MET A 336 4.02 3.04 7.50
N GLY A 337 3.17 3.93 6.98
CA GLY A 337 2.00 4.41 7.72
C GLY A 337 1.02 3.28 8.03
N ILE A 338 0.70 2.43 7.04
CA ILE A 338 -0.18 1.26 7.22
C ILE A 338 0.40 0.33 8.30
N SER A 339 1.68 -0.02 8.21
CA SER A 339 2.35 -0.92 9.16
C SER A 339 2.38 -0.36 10.57
N LEU A 340 2.67 0.95 10.72
CA LEU A 340 2.61 1.64 12.01
C LEU A 340 1.18 1.64 12.59
N GLY A 341 0.17 1.83 11.75
CA GLY A 341 -1.23 1.79 12.14
C GLY A 341 -1.64 0.41 12.67
N ILE A 342 -1.32 -0.65 11.93
CA ILE A 342 -1.62 -2.03 12.36
C ILE A 342 -0.89 -2.35 13.68
N ALA A 343 0.40 -2.04 13.78
CA ALA A 343 1.17 -2.27 14.99
C ALA A 343 0.60 -1.51 16.18
N ALA A 344 0.18 -0.25 15.99
CA ALA A 344 -0.46 0.54 17.04
C ALA A 344 -1.80 -0.06 17.48
N ALA A 345 -2.64 -0.54 16.55
CA ALA A 345 -3.89 -1.24 16.87
C ALA A 345 -3.63 -2.48 17.74
N CYS A 346 -2.65 -3.28 17.35
CA CYS A 346 -2.26 -4.47 18.11
C CYS A 346 -1.70 -4.12 19.51
N CYS A 347 -0.92 -3.04 19.63
CA CYS A 347 -0.42 -2.56 20.93
C CYS A 347 -1.54 -2.05 21.85
N MET A 348 -2.66 -1.61 21.29
CA MET A 348 -3.86 -1.23 22.03
C MET A 348 -4.79 -2.42 22.32
N GLU A 349 -4.32 -3.64 22.11
CA GLU A 349 -5.10 -4.87 22.29
C GLU A 349 -6.40 -4.87 21.47
N LEU A 350 -6.37 -4.16 20.34
CA LEU A 350 -7.52 -3.98 19.43
C LEU A 350 -8.74 -3.30 20.08
N ASP A 351 -8.52 -2.50 21.13
CA ASP A 351 -9.55 -1.70 21.77
C ASP A 351 -10.10 -0.65 20.78
N THR A 352 -11.34 -0.83 20.38
CA THR A 352 -11.96 -0.08 19.29
C THR A 352 -12.11 1.40 19.63
N ASP A 353 -12.50 1.73 20.86
CA ASP A 353 -12.68 3.12 21.27
C ASP A 353 -11.35 3.88 21.26
N LYS A 354 -10.28 3.26 21.78
CA LYS A 354 -8.92 3.82 21.70
C LYS A 354 -8.45 3.98 20.26
N MET A 355 -8.70 2.98 19.40
CA MET A 355 -8.33 3.04 17.98
C MET A 355 -9.05 4.19 17.26
N LEU A 356 -10.34 4.39 17.51
CA LEU A 356 -11.10 5.49 16.89
C LEU A 356 -10.60 6.85 17.37
N HIS A 357 -10.36 7.02 18.67
CA HIS A 357 -9.83 8.28 19.24
C HIS A 357 -8.43 8.59 18.65
N ILE A 358 -7.53 7.62 18.61
CA ILE A 358 -6.19 7.81 18.04
C ILE A 358 -6.27 8.06 16.52
N GLY A 359 -7.18 7.37 15.83
CA GLY A 359 -7.44 7.61 14.41
C GLY A 359 -7.92 9.03 14.11
N GLN A 360 -8.84 9.57 14.92
CA GLN A 360 -9.30 10.96 14.81
C GLN A 360 -8.18 11.96 15.06
N ILE A 361 -7.36 11.74 16.08
CA ILE A 361 -6.20 12.58 16.39
C ILE A 361 -5.20 12.54 15.23
N ALA A 362 -4.86 11.36 14.73
CA ALA A 362 -3.90 11.20 13.63
C ALA A 362 -4.39 11.88 12.35
N ALA A 363 -5.66 11.69 11.95
CA ALA A 363 -6.26 12.34 10.80
C ALA A 363 -6.31 13.88 10.94
N SER A 364 -6.62 14.37 12.15
CA SER A 364 -6.63 15.81 12.44
C SER A 364 -5.22 16.41 12.36
N ILE A 365 -4.22 15.74 12.92
CA ILE A 365 -2.81 16.14 12.81
C ILE A 365 -2.38 16.12 11.35
N ALA A 366 -2.75 15.08 10.57
CA ALA A 366 -2.43 15.00 9.15
C ALA A 366 -3.01 16.19 8.36
N LEU A 367 -4.25 16.60 8.65
CA LEU A 367 -4.89 17.76 8.03
C LEU A 367 -4.18 19.06 8.39
N ILE A 368 -3.92 19.30 9.68
CA ILE A 368 -3.22 20.50 10.15
C ILE A 368 -1.81 20.57 9.55
N PHE A 369 -1.07 19.46 9.60
CA PHE A 369 0.27 19.36 9.03
C PHE A 369 0.28 19.58 7.52
N PHE A 370 -0.76 19.07 6.82
CA PHE A 370 -0.91 19.30 5.39
C PHE A 370 -1.07 20.78 5.07
N VAL A 371 -1.99 21.47 5.75
CA VAL A 371 -2.31 22.89 5.47
C VAL A 371 -1.16 23.82 5.85
N LEU A 372 -0.56 23.61 7.03
CA LEU A 372 0.45 24.53 7.57
C LEU A 372 1.86 24.25 7.05
N VAL A 373 2.21 23.01 6.76
CA VAL A 373 3.58 22.62 6.44
C VAL A 373 3.71 22.03 5.03
N THR A 374 2.96 20.96 4.74
CA THR A 374 3.16 20.19 3.50
C THR A 374 2.82 20.99 2.26
N TYR A 375 1.66 21.63 2.21
CA TYR A 375 1.23 22.39 1.04
C TYR A 375 2.07 23.65 0.78
N PRO A 376 2.41 24.48 1.80
CA PRO A 376 3.33 25.60 1.61
C PRO A 376 4.73 25.16 1.14
N TYR A 377 5.26 24.07 1.70
CA TYR A 377 6.53 23.49 1.26
C TYR A 377 6.46 23.05 -0.21
N TYR A 378 5.44 22.29 -0.59
CA TYR A 378 5.22 21.86 -1.95
C TYR A 378 5.13 23.04 -2.92
N LYS A 379 4.35 24.08 -2.58
CA LYS A 379 4.19 25.27 -3.42
C LYS A 379 5.51 25.98 -3.70
N ARG A 380 6.44 26.01 -2.72
CA ARG A 380 7.77 26.64 -2.86
C ARG A 380 8.77 25.78 -3.64
N LYS A 381 8.71 24.46 -3.50
CA LYS A 381 9.76 23.53 -3.95
C LYS A 381 9.40 22.72 -5.21
N LYS A 382 8.14 22.78 -5.69
CA LYS A 382 7.75 22.08 -6.91
C LYS A 382 8.63 22.49 -8.08
N VAL A 383 9.11 21.49 -8.83
CA VAL A 383 9.84 21.71 -10.08
C VAL A 383 8.82 22.06 -11.17
N ARG A 384 9.06 23.15 -11.90
CA ARG A 384 8.17 23.60 -12.99
C ARG A 384 8.29 22.71 -14.22
#